data_45cec7026c74b40571b168fc6d4e5b56
#
_entry.id   45cec7026c74b40571b168fc6d4e5b56
#
_cell.length_a   1.000
_cell.length_b   1.000
_cell.length_c   1.000
_cell.angle_alpha   90.00
_cell.angle_beta   90.00
_cell.angle_gamma   90.00
#
_symmetry.space_group_name_H-M   'P 1'
#
loop_
_entity.id
_entity.type
_entity.pdbx_description
1 polymer ?
#
loop_
_entity_poly.entity_id
_entity_poly.type
_entity_poly.pdbx_seq_one_letter_code
_entity_poly.pdbx_strand_id
1 'polypeptide(L)'
;VLFFGESLAYIFRGNLGPFNILVTRIANLMVFAMNIAMANTYVRYVSSVFVEKGAEVSGNSVKIANIFSCINIFIVVVNLFYPWMYYFDEANYYHRNNFWYVYTLISLVVIFIGAGIAFKYRKYLEKRSFISMMLFSFIPIIATVVQSFIYGFSITNLGLGIGSFVMFAAYMYDWSHNGDEHTNMINNSRFDAVIMLIIMLLSMSVSIIACVNVIQQVTKENSEIQSRTIAQMVSTKIEQEFIKPITVSQTISSDIDIRTYIEGKTREEAESVKDDMTNRLVSIGNEFDYKMVFVVSDKTRAYYTYNGISRYLDVENDSHDIWYKDYLDSGKRYIVNVDTDEDNNGSLTVFINYGIFDTNGDILGVCGVGVDMNDLVDILTRFEEEYNIKVDLVNHDGLIQVDTDVSSIETSYLDNSYFGNVSDDDFYYQLSENGCYMTKYLEGFDGYIVIRDKNPVKL
;
A
#
# COMPACT_ATOMS: atom_id res chain seq x y z
N VAL A 1 -5.89 28.82 -19.39
CA VAL A 1 -5.24 27.80 -20.23
C VAL A 1 -4.40 26.85 -19.36
N LEU A 2 -3.50 27.36 -18.49
CA LEU A 2 -2.65 26.52 -17.64
C LEU A 2 -3.49 25.53 -16.80
N PHE A 3 -4.40 26.02 -15.96
CA PHE A 3 -5.24 25.21 -15.10
C PHE A 3 -6.23 24.31 -15.87
N PHE A 4 -6.71 24.77 -17.03
CA PHE A 4 -7.53 23.94 -17.91
C PHE A 4 -6.75 22.74 -18.47
N GLY A 5 -5.53 22.99 -18.96
CA GLY A 5 -4.65 21.91 -19.42
C GLY A 5 -4.32 20.92 -18.30
N GLU A 6 -4.04 21.43 -17.10
CA GLU A 6 -3.76 20.60 -15.92
C GLU A 6 -4.98 19.75 -15.53
N SER A 7 -6.18 20.33 -15.47
CA SER A 7 -7.41 19.59 -15.17
C SER A 7 -7.68 18.47 -16.17
N LEU A 8 -7.47 18.75 -17.47
CA LEU A 8 -7.60 17.71 -18.51
C LEU A 8 -6.56 16.59 -18.31
N ALA A 9 -5.30 16.94 -18.00
CA ALA A 9 -4.27 15.95 -17.77
C ALA A 9 -4.60 15.02 -16.58
N TYR A 10 -5.23 15.55 -15.54
CA TYR A 10 -5.66 14.75 -14.38
C TYR A 10 -6.91 13.91 -14.66
N ILE A 11 -7.93 14.46 -15.31
CA ILE A 11 -9.20 13.76 -15.58
C ILE A 11 -8.99 12.54 -16.48
N PHE A 12 -8.08 12.64 -17.46
CA PHE A 12 -7.84 11.58 -18.44
C PHE A 12 -6.65 10.67 -18.10
N ARG A 13 -5.95 10.92 -16.98
CA ARG A 13 -4.86 10.10 -16.45
C ARG A 13 -5.40 8.70 -16.08
N GLY A 14 -4.66 7.65 -16.44
CA GLY A 14 -5.04 6.26 -16.13
C GLY A 14 -6.15 5.69 -17.02
N ASN A 15 -6.77 6.49 -17.89
CA ASN A 15 -7.82 6.02 -18.81
C ASN A 15 -7.21 5.51 -20.13
N LEU A 16 -7.51 4.25 -20.48
CA LEU A 16 -6.94 3.54 -21.63
C LEU A 16 -7.82 3.67 -22.87
N GLY A 17 -7.80 4.74 -23.58
CA GLY A 17 -8.46 4.88 -24.87
C GLY A 17 -7.66 5.80 -25.79
N PRO A 18 -7.64 5.61 -27.11
CA PRO A 18 -6.85 6.45 -28.01
C PRO A 18 -7.11 7.94 -27.82
N PHE A 19 -8.36 8.31 -27.58
CA PHE A 19 -8.77 9.69 -27.30
C PHE A 19 -8.21 10.18 -25.96
N ASN A 20 -8.32 9.38 -24.89
CA ASN A 20 -7.87 9.73 -23.54
C ASN A 20 -6.35 9.93 -23.52
N ILE A 21 -5.61 9.02 -24.16
CA ILE A 21 -4.15 9.10 -24.30
C ILE A 21 -3.74 10.37 -25.04
N LEU A 22 -4.42 10.69 -26.14
CA LEU A 22 -4.15 11.90 -26.92
C LEU A 22 -4.40 13.16 -26.10
N VAL A 23 -5.53 13.23 -25.39
CA VAL A 23 -5.90 14.37 -24.54
C VAL A 23 -4.87 14.56 -23.43
N THR A 24 -4.46 13.49 -22.73
CA THR A 24 -3.45 13.56 -21.66
C THR A 24 -2.12 14.11 -22.19
N ARG A 25 -1.66 13.65 -23.36
CA ARG A 25 -0.40 14.12 -23.98
C ARG A 25 -0.47 15.58 -24.39
N ILE A 26 -1.56 16.00 -25.06
CA ILE A 26 -1.77 17.40 -25.48
C ILE A 26 -1.89 18.31 -24.26
N ALA A 27 -2.65 17.89 -23.24
CA ALA A 27 -2.84 18.66 -22.04
C ALA A 27 -1.51 18.92 -21.28
N ASN A 28 -0.67 17.91 -21.13
CA ASN A 28 0.66 18.08 -20.52
C ASN A 28 1.57 18.99 -21.36
N LEU A 29 1.56 18.82 -22.70
CA LEU A 29 2.32 19.70 -23.60
C LEU A 29 1.89 21.17 -23.42
N MET A 30 0.57 21.43 -23.36
CA MET A 30 0.04 22.78 -23.11
C MET A 30 0.50 23.33 -21.77
N VAL A 31 0.47 22.53 -20.70
CA VAL A 31 0.92 22.97 -19.37
C VAL A 31 2.38 23.39 -19.39
N PHE A 32 3.29 22.58 -19.96
CA PHE A 32 4.70 22.95 -20.06
C PHE A 32 4.95 24.18 -20.93
N ALA A 33 4.28 24.29 -22.07
CA ALA A 33 4.40 25.47 -22.94
C ALA A 33 3.89 26.75 -22.26
N MET A 34 2.77 26.68 -21.52
CA MET A 34 2.21 27.82 -20.79
C MET A 34 3.09 28.26 -19.63
N ASN A 35 3.75 27.35 -18.92
CA ASN A 35 4.71 27.68 -17.87
C ASN A 35 5.87 28.51 -18.42
N ILE A 36 6.42 28.15 -19.60
CA ILE A 36 7.46 28.94 -20.28
C ILE A 36 6.95 30.33 -20.66
N ALA A 37 5.74 30.36 -21.25
CA ALA A 37 5.13 31.62 -21.67
C ALA A 37 4.90 32.56 -20.49
N MET A 38 4.40 32.05 -19.36
CA MET A 38 4.17 32.83 -18.13
C MET A 38 5.46 33.40 -17.56
N ALA A 39 6.52 32.59 -17.44
CA ALA A 39 7.80 33.03 -16.94
C ALA A 39 8.42 34.15 -17.84
N ASN A 40 8.37 33.99 -19.17
CA ASN A 40 8.86 34.98 -20.11
C ASN A 40 8.02 36.27 -20.10
N THR A 41 6.71 36.16 -20.06
CA THR A 41 5.78 37.29 -19.99
C THR A 41 6.00 38.10 -18.72
N TYR A 42 6.27 37.43 -17.60
CA TYR A 42 6.62 38.09 -16.33
C TYR A 42 7.88 38.98 -16.47
N VAL A 43 8.95 38.47 -17.08
CA VAL A 43 10.17 39.25 -17.28
C VAL A 43 9.91 40.49 -18.16
N ARG A 44 9.13 40.35 -19.24
CA ARG A 44 8.73 41.45 -20.12
C ARG A 44 7.88 42.47 -19.39
N TYR A 45 6.89 42.02 -18.63
CA TYR A 45 6.01 42.88 -17.82
C TYR A 45 6.81 43.71 -16.81
N VAL A 46 7.67 43.05 -16.02
CA VAL A 46 8.53 43.74 -15.05
C VAL A 46 9.40 44.78 -15.77
N SER A 47 10.00 44.42 -16.91
CA SER A 47 10.84 45.36 -17.68
C SER A 47 10.01 46.54 -18.20
N SER A 48 8.82 46.35 -18.75
CA SER A 48 7.97 47.43 -19.28
C SER A 48 7.52 48.39 -18.20
N VAL A 49 7.13 47.91 -17.02
CA VAL A 49 6.72 48.74 -15.87
C VAL A 49 7.84 49.68 -15.45
N PHE A 50 9.09 49.19 -15.40
CA PHE A 50 10.22 50.07 -15.03
C PHE A 50 10.58 51.09 -16.11
N VAL A 51 10.50 50.69 -17.39
CA VAL A 51 10.71 51.61 -18.50
C VAL A 51 9.67 52.75 -18.50
N GLU A 52 8.40 52.45 -18.30
CA GLU A 52 7.29 53.40 -18.18
C GLU A 52 7.52 54.39 -17.02
N LYS A 53 8.17 53.94 -15.94
CA LYS A 53 8.51 54.77 -14.79
C LYS A 53 9.90 55.50 -14.94
N GLY A 54 10.46 55.50 -16.16
CA GLY A 54 11.66 56.23 -16.48
C GLY A 54 12.98 55.55 -16.09
N ALA A 55 12.98 54.27 -15.78
CA ALA A 55 14.19 53.53 -15.51
C ALA A 55 14.83 53.01 -16.82
N GLU A 56 16.16 53.16 -16.94
CA GLU A 56 16.92 52.58 -18.05
C GLU A 56 17.18 51.09 -17.82
N VAL A 57 16.16 50.24 -18.18
CA VAL A 57 16.28 48.78 -18.05
C VAL A 57 17.11 48.22 -19.21
N SER A 58 18.17 47.48 -18.91
CA SER A 58 19.01 46.86 -19.93
C SER A 58 18.22 45.81 -20.73
N GLY A 59 18.10 46.02 -22.05
CA GLY A 59 17.46 45.06 -22.98
C GLY A 59 18.14 43.70 -23.01
N ASN A 60 19.36 43.56 -22.49
CA ASN A 60 20.09 42.29 -22.42
C ASN A 60 19.39 41.28 -21.49
N SER A 61 18.78 41.73 -20.38
CA SER A 61 18.05 40.82 -19.45
C SER A 61 16.89 40.15 -20.14
N VAL A 62 16.11 40.89 -20.94
CA VAL A 62 14.98 40.32 -21.72
C VAL A 62 15.49 39.37 -22.83
N LYS A 63 16.62 39.73 -23.48
CA LYS A 63 17.21 38.83 -24.49
C LYS A 63 17.68 37.51 -23.88
N ILE A 64 18.31 37.55 -22.71
CA ILE A 64 18.76 36.36 -21.98
C ILE A 64 17.55 35.49 -21.59
N ALA A 65 16.51 36.10 -21.03
CA ALA A 65 15.28 35.39 -20.71
C ALA A 65 14.63 34.71 -21.95
N ASN A 66 14.63 35.39 -23.10
CA ASN A 66 14.15 34.81 -24.36
C ASN A 66 15.01 33.60 -24.79
N ILE A 67 16.33 33.66 -24.67
CA ILE A 67 17.23 32.56 -25.02
C ILE A 67 16.91 31.33 -24.15
N PHE A 68 16.81 31.49 -22.83
CA PHE A 68 16.48 30.42 -21.93
C PHE A 68 15.05 29.82 -22.19
N SER A 69 14.11 30.70 -22.52
CA SER A 69 12.76 30.26 -22.91
C SER A 69 12.77 29.45 -24.22
N CYS A 70 13.60 29.86 -25.21
CA CYS A 70 13.77 29.09 -26.47
C CYS A 70 14.40 27.71 -26.20
N ILE A 71 15.38 27.63 -25.29
CA ILE A 71 15.98 26.34 -24.89
C ILE A 71 14.93 25.45 -24.26
N ASN A 72 14.08 25.96 -23.37
CA ASN A 72 13.01 25.19 -22.77
C ASN A 72 11.93 24.73 -23.78
N ILE A 73 11.57 25.61 -24.74
CA ILE A 73 10.68 25.23 -25.84
C ILE A 73 11.30 24.09 -26.65
N PHE A 74 12.61 24.18 -26.95
CA PHE A 74 13.31 23.11 -27.66
C PHE A 74 13.25 21.78 -26.88
N ILE A 75 13.49 21.78 -25.57
CA ILE A 75 13.37 20.55 -24.72
C ILE A 75 11.96 19.97 -24.81
N VAL A 76 10.92 20.81 -24.72
CA VAL A 76 9.51 20.37 -24.83
C VAL A 76 9.20 19.80 -26.20
N VAL A 77 9.69 20.41 -27.28
CA VAL A 77 9.50 19.90 -28.66
C VAL A 77 10.23 18.58 -28.87
N VAL A 78 11.47 18.46 -28.40
CA VAL A 78 12.23 17.21 -28.47
C VAL A 78 11.53 16.10 -27.73
N ASN A 79 10.86 16.41 -26.59
CA ASN A 79 10.13 15.41 -25.82
C ASN A 79 8.92 14.79 -26.56
N LEU A 80 8.44 15.41 -27.63
CA LEU A 80 7.41 14.79 -28.50
C LEU A 80 7.93 13.57 -29.25
N PHE A 81 9.24 13.51 -29.53
CA PHE A 81 9.89 12.44 -30.31
C PHE A 81 10.71 11.50 -29.40
N TYR A 82 11.33 12.03 -28.37
CA TYR A 82 12.18 11.30 -27.44
C TYR A 82 11.80 11.67 -26.00
N PRO A 83 11.45 10.72 -25.13
CA PRO A 83 10.92 10.97 -23.78
C PRO A 83 12.03 11.41 -22.81
N TRP A 84 12.72 12.50 -23.10
CA TRP A 84 13.82 13.02 -22.29
C TRP A 84 13.33 13.65 -20.99
N MET A 85 12.24 14.41 -21.05
CA MET A 85 11.71 15.18 -19.93
C MET A 85 10.66 14.40 -19.14
N TYR A 86 9.75 13.75 -19.85
CA TYR A 86 8.70 12.89 -19.27
C TYR A 86 8.19 11.87 -20.28
N TYR A 87 7.59 10.82 -19.78
CA TYR A 87 6.90 9.80 -20.59
C TYR A 87 5.59 9.37 -19.92
N PHE A 88 4.79 8.65 -20.66
CA PHE A 88 3.60 7.97 -20.17
C PHE A 88 3.82 6.46 -20.30
N ASP A 89 3.47 5.72 -19.25
CA ASP A 89 3.51 4.27 -19.26
C ASP A 89 2.33 3.67 -20.05
N GLU A 90 2.25 2.34 -20.10
CA GLU A 90 1.19 1.61 -20.79
C GLU A 90 -0.20 1.88 -20.16
N ALA A 91 -0.25 2.20 -18.87
CA ALA A 91 -1.46 2.56 -18.15
C ALA A 91 -1.83 4.06 -18.25
N ASN A 92 -1.17 4.84 -19.12
CA ASN A 92 -1.37 6.28 -19.32
C ASN A 92 -1.07 7.13 -18.07
N TYR A 93 -0.13 6.69 -17.21
CA TYR A 93 0.37 7.50 -16.10
C TYR A 93 1.62 8.28 -16.51
N TYR A 94 1.70 9.53 -16.02
CA TYR A 94 2.81 10.44 -16.26
C TYR A 94 4.01 10.10 -15.36
N HIS A 95 5.19 9.99 -15.96
CA HIS A 95 6.46 9.82 -15.26
C HIS A 95 7.48 10.87 -15.64
N ARG A 96 8.21 11.40 -14.63
CA ARG A 96 9.32 12.35 -14.86
C ARG A 96 10.57 11.61 -15.30
N ASN A 97 11.36 12.25 -16.19
CA ASN A 97 12.66 11.78 -16.58
C ASN A 97 13.72 12.86 -16.27
N ASN A 98 14.99 12.57 -16.43
CA ASN A 98 16.11 13.39 -15.98
C ASN A 98 16.08 14.83 -16.49
N PHE A 99 15.72 15.08 -17.74
CA PHE A 99 15.62 16.42 -18.31
C PHE A 99 14.48 17.27 -17.74
N TRP A 100 13.56 16.70 -16.98
CA TRP A 100 12.56 17.46 -16.24
C TRP A 100 13.21 18.43 -15.24
N TYR A 101 14.27 18.01 -14.58
CA TYR A 101 15.03 18.88 -13.66
C TYR A 101 15.76 20.02 -14.40
N VAL A 102 16.30 19.74 -15.59
CA VAL A 102 16.96 20.74 -16.45
C VAL A 102 15.95 21.79 -16.91
N TYR A 103 14.80 21.36 -17.44
CA TYR A 103 13.70 22.24 -17.82
C TYR A 103 13.25 23.13 -16.66
N THR A 104 13.06 22.54 -15.49
CA THR A 104 12.64 23.25 -14.28
C THR A 104 13.69 24.29 -13.83
N LEU A 105 14.96 23.90 -13.81
CA LEU A 105 16.05 24.82 -13.47
C LEU A 105 16.12 26.04 -14.41
N ILE A 106 16.00 25.81 -15.72
CA ILE A 106 15.98 26.88 -16.72
C ILE A 106 14.77 27.80 -16.50
N SER A 107 13.59 27.25 -16.21
CA SER A 107 12.38 28.02 -15.90
C SER A 107 12.57 28.89 -14.66
N LEU A 108 13.22 28.39 -13.61
CA LEU A 108 13.55 29.12 -12.40
C LEU A 108 14.52 30.26 -12.71
N VAL A 109 15.54 30.05 -13.56
CA VAL A 109 16.48 31.10 -13.98
C VAL A 109 15.73 32.27 -14.65
N VAL A 110 14.75 31.98 -15.51
CA VAL A 110 13.92 33.01 -16.14
C VAL A 110 13.15 33.83 -15.10
N ILE A 111 12.54 33.19 -14.11
CA ILE A 111 11.84 33.87 -13.01
C ILE A 111 12.81 34.72 -12.16
N PHE A 112 14.01 34.20 -11.87
CA PHE A 112 15.04 34.93 -11.14
C PHE A 112 15.56 36.17 -11.91
N ILE A 113 15.62 36.13 -13.25
CA ILE A 113 15.94 37.32 -14.05
C ILE A 113 14.89 38.41 -13.79
N GLY A 114 13.58 38.07 -13.80
CA GLY A 114 12.51 39.01 -13.49
C GLY A 114 12.61 39.59 -12.08
N ALA A 115 12.84 38.75 -11.08
CA ALA A 115 13.04 39.14 -9.69
C ALA A 115 14.28 40.08 -9.55
N GLY A 116 15.36 39.75 -10.26
CA GLY A 116 16.59 40.57 -10.28
C GLY A 116 16.37 41.98 -10.85
N ILE A 117 15.59 42.09 -11.94
CA ILE A 117 15.17 43.37 -12.48
C ILE A 117 14.34 44.15 -11.45
N ALA A 118 13.32 43.52 -10.88
CA ALA A 118 12.46 44.11 -9.85
C ALA A 118 13.29 44.62 -8.65
N PHE A 119 14.23 43.84 -8.17
CA PHE A 119 15.09 44.21 -7.04
C PHE A 119 16.06 45.34 -7.36
N LYS A 120 16.70 45.29 -8.55
CA LYS A 120 17.66 46.32 -9.02
C LYS A 120 17.00 47.68 -9.12
N TYR A 121 15.81 47.74 -9.69
CA TYR A 121 15.11 49.00 -9.97
C TYR A 121 14.02 49.34 -8.93
N ARG A 122 13.99 48.68 -7.77
CA ARG A 122 12.97 48.84 -6.71
C ARG A 122 12.63 50.26 -6.30
N LYS A 123 13.58 51.21 -6.48
CA LYS A 123 13.41 52.64 -6.12
C LYS A 123 12.38 53.36 -6.99
N TYR A 124 12.06 52.80 -8.16
CA TYR A 124 11.07 53.38 -9.09
C TYR A 124 9.63 52.90 -8.82
N LEU A 125 9.42 51.98 -7.86
CA LEU A 125 8.13 51.41 -7.54
C LEU A 125 7.69 51.74 -6.13
N GLU A 126 6.38 51.80 -5.96
CA GLU A 126 5.78 51.78 -4.64
C GLU A 126 6.05 50.40 -3.97
N LYS A 127 6.12 50.41 -2.64
CA LYS A 127 6.45 49.23 -1.84
C LYS A 127 5.48 48.05 -2.15
N ARG A 128 4.21 48.35 -2.40
CA ARG A 128 3.17 47.31 -2.69
C ARG A 128 3.44 46.61 -4.03
N SER A 129 3.61 47.36 -5.11
CA SER A 129 3.92 46.84 -6.45
C SER A 129 5.21 46.03 -6.45
N PHE A 130 6.24 46.50 -5.73
CA PHE A 130 7.50 45.78 -5.54
C PHE A 130 7.26 44.44 -4.81
N ILE A 131 6.50 44.42 -3.69
CA ILE A 131 6.22 43.21 -2.92
C ILE A 131 5.43 42.20 -3.79
N SER A 132 4.44 42.65 -4.57
CA SER A 132 3.65 41.77 -5.43
C SER A 132 4.49 41.09 -6.50
N MET A 133 5.43 41.80 -7.13
CA MET A 133 6.39 41.26 -8.10
C MET A 133 7.34 40.25 -7.47
N MET A 134 7.82 40.52 -6.26
CA MET A 134 8.64 39.56 -5.52
C MET A 134 7.86 38.32 -5.10
N LEU A 135 6.62 38.46 -4.63
CA LEU A 135 5.78 37.31 -4.30
C LEU A 135 5.48 36.44 -5.52
N PHE A 136 5.21 37.05 -6.70
CA PHE A 136 5.07 36.32 -7.95
C PHE A 136 6.31 35.47 -8.27
N SER A 137 7.50 35.92 -7.91
CA SER A 137 8.73 35.16 -8.13
C SER A 137 8.92 34.07 -7.06
N PHE A 138 8.80 34.42 -5.80
CA PHE A 138 9.12 33.48 -4.70
C PHE A 138 8.13 32.36 -4.49
N ILE A 139 6.81 32.63 -4.65
CA ILE A 139 5.77 31.60 -4.44
C ILE A 139 5.98 30.41 -5.40
N PRO A 140 6.14 30.59 -6.72
CA PRO A 140 6.40 29.47 -7.62
C PRO A 140 7.73 28.77 -7.38
N ILE A 141 8.78 29.52 -6.94
CA ILE A 141 10.08 28.90 -6.60
C ILE A 141 9.92 27.93 -5.44
N ILE A 142 9.28 28.37 -4.34
CA ILE A 142 9.01 27.50 -3.18
C ILE A 142 8.14 26.31 -3.60
N ALA A 143 7.08 26.57 -4.36
CA ALA A 143 6.20 25.54 -4.88
C ALA A 143 6.96 24.50 -5.73
N THR A 144 7.89 24.92 -6.57
CA THR A 144 8.73 24.06 -7.40
C THR A 144 9.67 23.19 -6.56
N VAL A 145 10.30 23.79 -5.53
CA VAL A 145 11.14 23.03 -4.60
C VAL A 145 10.31 21.95 -3.89
N VAL A 146 9.15 22.28 -3.36
CA VAL A 146 8.24 21.31 -2.72
C VAL A 146 7.82 20.22 -3.72
N GLN A 147 7.47 20.60 -4.95
CA GLN A 147 7.09 19.65 -6.01
C GLN A 147 8.23 18.69 -6.40
N SER A 148 9.49 19.06 -6.20
CA SER A 148 10.61 18.16 -6.49
C SER A 148 10.68 16.97 -5.54
N PHE A 149 10.15 17.11 -4.34
CA PHE A 149 10.05 16.03 -3.33
C PHE A 149 8.72 15.30 -3.35
N ILE A 150 7.65 15.93 -3.87
CA ILE A 150 6.31 15.35 -3.92
C ILE A 150 6.01 14.94 -5.37
N TYR A 151 5.88 13.62 -5.58
CA TYR A 151 5.54 13.08 -6.89
C TYR A 151 4.02 13.10 -7.12
N GLY A 152 3.61 13.40 -8.36
CA GLY A 152 2.21 13.28 -8.78
C GLY A 152 1.39 14.57 -8.73
N PHE A 153 1.89 15.67 -8.12
CA PHE A 153 1.18 16.94 -7.99
C PHE A 153 1.90 18.10 -8.68
N SER A 154 1.09 19.01 -9.26
CA SER A 154 1.55 20.20 -9.95
C SER A 154 1.51 21.43 -9.03
N ILE A 155 2.22 21.37 -7.90
CA ILE A 155 2.26 22.43 -6.89
C ILE A 155 2.79 23.74 -7.48
N THR A 156 3.72 23.66 -8.43
CA THR A 156 4.28 24.81 -9.16
C THR A 156 3.21 25.61 -9.89
N ASN A 157 2.25 24.94 -10.55
CA ASN A 157 1.17 25.61 -11.26
C ASN A 157 0.23 26.36 -10.31
N LEU A 158 -0.06 25.75 -9.15
CA LEU A 158 -0.81 26.41 -8.09
C LEU A 158 -0.06 27.67 -7.58
N GLY A 159 1.25 27.55 -7.37
CA GLY A 159 2.10 28.66 -6.97
C GLY A 159 2.11 29.80 -8.00
N LEU A 160 2.20 29.48 -9.29
CA LEU A 160 2.09 30.46 -10.38
C LEU A 160 0.71 31.14 -10.40
N GLY A 161 -0.36 30.41 -10.15
CA GLY A 161 -1.71 30.95 -10.03
C GLY A 161 -1.85 31.94 -8.88
N ILE A 162 -1.39 31.56 -7.68
CA ILE A 162 -1.41 32.42 -6.49
C ILE A 162 -0.56 33.68 -6.73
N GLY A 163 0.66 33.52 -7.27
CA GLY A 163 1.53 34.64 -7.59
C GLY A 163 0.91 35.61 -8.60
N SER A 164 0.28 35.09 -9.66
CA SER A 164 -0.43 35.88 -10.66
C SER A 164 -1.60 36.65 -10.05
N PHE A 165 -2.36 36.01 -9.15
CA PHE A 165 -3.47 36.65 -8.45
C PHE A 165 -2.99 37.81 -7.57
N VAL A 166 -1.92 37.65 -6.79
CA VAL A 166 -1.36 38.68 -5.94
C VAL A 166 -0.89 39.87 -6.78
N MET A 167 -0.20 39.61 -7.92
CA MET A 167 0.26 40.64 -8.81
C MET A 167 -0.90 41.39 -9.48
N PHE A 168 -1.93 40.67 -9.91
CA PHE A 168 -3.15 41.26 -10.47
C PHE A 168 -3.91 42.13 -9.45
N ALA A 169 -4.09 41.65 -8.21
CA ALA A 169 -4.74 42.40 -7.15
C ALA A 169 -3.99 43.70 -6.83
N ALA A 170 -2.65 43.68 -6.78
CA ALA A 170 -1.83 44.87 -6.60
C ALA A 170 -1.99 45.85 -7.77
N TYR A 171 -1.95 45.37 -9.02
CA TYR A 171 -2.17 46.20 -10.22
C TYR A 171 -3.54 46.86 -10.18
N MET A 172 -4.62 46.14 -9.88
CA MET A 172 -5.96 46.68 -9.78
C MET A 172 -6.14 47.71 -8.70
N TYR A 173 -5.47 47.54 -7.55
CA TYR A 173 -5.46 48.52 -6.48
C TYR A 173 -4.76 49.83 -6.92
N ASP A 174 -3.56 49.73 -7.49
CA ASP A 174 -2.80 50.89 -7.95
C ASP A 174 -3.55 51.65 -9.04
N TRP A 175 -4.19 50.93 -9.96
CA TRP A 175 -4.99 51.54 -11.01
C TRP A 175 -6.29 52.23 -10.46
N SER A 176 -6.93 51.62 -9.43
CA SER A 176 -8.14 52.22 -8.78
C SER A 176 -7.85 53.51 -8.01
N HIS A 177 -6.63 53.71 -7.50
CA HIS A 177 -6.27 54.84 -6.68
C HIS A 177 -5.57 55.96 -7.47
N ASN A 178 -4.91 55.65 -8.58
CA ASN A 178 -4.15 56.61 -9.38
C ASN A 178 -4.86 57.02 -10.71
N GLY A 179 -6.10 56.57 -10.94
CA GLY A 179 -6.85 56.77 -12.17
C GLY A 179 -7.79 57.96 -12.11
N ASP A 180 -7.26 59.21 -12.04
CA ASP A 180 -8.02 60.39 -12.36
C ASP A 180 -8.00 60.63 -13.89
N GLU A 181 -9.23 60.74 -14.48
CA GLU A 181 -9.57 61.39 -15.76
C GLU A 181 -10.25 60.59 -16.92
N HIS A 182 -10.60 59.30 -16.87
CA HIS A 182 -11.42 58.73 -17.93
C HIS A 182 -12.54 57.80 -17.46
N THR A 183 -13.65 58.40 -17.01
CA THR A 183 -14.78 57.69 -16.35
C THR A 183 -15.51 56.63 -17.20
N ASN A 184 -15.52 56.72 -18.54
CA ASN A 184 -16.22 55.75 -19.41
C ASN A 184 -15.35 54.54 -19.82
N MET A 185 -14.07 54.72 -20.02
CA MET A 185 -13.13 53.60 -20.21
C MET A 185 -12.91 52.79 -18.92
N ILE A 186 -13.06 53.43 -17.76
CA ILE A 186 -12.86 52.87 -16.45
C ILE A 186 -13.89 51.79 -16.13
N ASN A 187 -15.18 51.98 -16.51
CA ASN A 187 -16.25 51.01 -16.20
C ASN A 187 -16.10 49.69 -17.00
N ASN A 188 -15.76 49.78 -18.29
CA ASN A 188 -15.53 48.57 -19.10
C ASN A 188 -14.32 47.78 -18.64
N SER A 189 -13.22 48.47 -18.33
CA SER A 189 -11.98 47.83 -17.87
C SER A 189 -12.10 47.24 -16.45
N ARG A 190 -12.91 47.82 -15.57
CA ARG A 190 -13.24 47.19 -14.27
C ARG A 190 -14.08 45.93 -14.44
N PHE A 191 -15.03 45.94 -15.36
CA PHE A 191 -15.86 44.77 -15.67
C PHE A 191 -15.03 43.63 -16.26
N ASP A 192 -14.15 43.91 -17.20
CA ASP A 192 -13.21 42.93 -17.78
C ASP A 192 -12.27 42.35 -16.72
N ALA A 193 -11.77 43.16 -15.81
CA ALA A 193 -10.92 42.73 -14.72
C ALA A 193 -11.65 41.81 -13.73
N VAL A 194 -12.92 42.12 -13.40
CA VAL A 194 -13.74 41.27 -12.53
C VAL A 194 -14.05 39.94 -13.24
N ILE A 195 -14.35 39.96 -14.53
CA ILE A 195 -14.55 38.72 -15.32
C ILE A 195 -13.28 37.87 -15.32
N MET A 196 -12.12 38.46 -15.60
CA MET A 196 -10.83 37.75 -15.55
C MET A 196 -10.57 37.13 -14.17
N LEU A 197 -10.85 37.87 -13.10
CA LEU A 197 -10.75 37.37 -11.74
C LEU A 197 -11.64 36.16 -11.50
N ILE A 198 -12.90 36.23 -11.89
CA ILE A 198 -13.88 35.14 -11.74
C ILE A 198 -13.42 33.92 -12.52
N ILE A 199 -13.00 34.08 -13.78
CA ILE A 199 -12.48 32.97 -14.61
C ILE A 199 -11.25 32.35 -13.98
N MET A 200 -10.34 33.15 -13.43
CA MET A 200 -9.15 32.66 -12.74
C MET A 200 -9.50 31.87 -11.48
N LEU A 201 -10.39 32.38 -10.63
CA LEU A 201 -10.84 31.69 -9.42
C LEU A 201 -11.56 30.38 -9.74
N LEU A 202 -12.43 30.40 -10.74
CA LEU A 202 -13.13 29.18 -11.20
C LEU A 202 -12.12 28.14 -11.72
N SER A 203 -11.16 28.55 -12.54
CA SER A 203 -10.18 27.60 -13.07
C SER A 203 -9.23 27.05 -11.98
N MET A 204 -8.87 27.86 -10.97
CA MET A 204 -8.15 27.37 -9.81
C MET A 204 -8.98 26.38 -8.99
N SER A 205 -10.25 26.65 -8.77
CA SER A 205 -11.15 25.76 -8.03
C SER A 205 -11.29 24.40 -8.71
N VAL A 206 -11.46 24.38 -10.04
CA VAL A 206 -11.53 23.14 -10.83
C VAL A 206 -10.22 22.36 -10.71
N SER A 207 -9.08 23.03 -10.80
CA SER A 207 -7.77 22.39 -10.65
C SER A 207 -7.55 21.80 -9.25
N ILE A 208 -7.97 22.50 -8.21
CA ILE A 208 -7.89 22.02 -6.82
C ILE A 208 -8.78 20.79 -6.64
N ILE A 209 -10.03 20.82 -7.13
CA ILE A 209 -10.94 19.68 -7.05
C ILE A 209 -10.35 18.47 -7.80
N ALA A 210 -9.85 18.66 -9.02
CA ALA A 210 -9.21 17.59 -9.78
C ALA A 210 -7.99 17.02 -9.03
N CYS A 211 -7.17 17.88 -8.41
CA CYS A 211 -6.02 17.48 -7.63
C CYS A 211 -6.44 16.64 -6.39
N VAL A 212 -7.46 17.09 -5.65
CA VAL A 212 -7.98 16.35 -4.48
C VAL A 212 -8.49 14.96 -4.88
N ASN A 213 -9.22 14.86 -5.99
CA ASN A 213 -9.71 13.57 -6.50
C ASN A 213 -8.56 12.62 -6.84
N VAL A 214 -7.50 13.13 -7.48
CA VAL A 214 -6.30 12.32 -7.78
C VAL A 214 -5.57 11.89 -6.50
N ILE A 215 -5.46 12.79 -5.51
CA ILE A 215 -4.88 12.42 -4.21
C ILE A 215 -5.65 11.27 -3.59
N GLN A 216 -6.97 11.38 -3.52
CA GLN A 216 -7.82 10.33 -2.96
C GLN A 216 -7.66 9.01 -3.70
N GLN A 217 -7.64 9.04 -5.05
CA GLN A 217 -7.45 7.83 -5.85
C GLN A 217 -6.07 7.19 -5.61
N VAL A 218 -4.99 7.97 -5.68
CA VAL A 218 -3.61 7.48 -5.44
C VAL A 218 -3.43 6.97 -4.02
N THR A 219 -4.03 7.66 -3.03
CA THR A 219 -3.98 7.20 -1.63
C THR A 219 -4.70 5.87 -1.47
N LYS A 220 -5.88 5.72 -2.11
CA LYS A 220 -6.64 4.47 -2.09
C LYS A 220 -5.85 3.32 -2.75
N GLU A 221 -5.30 3.52 -3.94
CA GLU A 221 -4.49 2.52 -4.67
C GLU A 221 -3.24 2.12 -3.86
N ASN A 222 -2.52 3.09 -3.30
CA ASN A 222 -1.34 2.82 -2.46
C ASN A 222 -1.71 2.09 -1.17
N SER A 223 -2.83 2.44 -0.53
CA SER A 223 -3.32 1.75 0.66
C SER A 223 -3.68 0.30 0.34
N GLU A 224 -4.34 0.03 -0.79
CA GLU A 224 -4.66 -1.34 -1.23
C GLU A 224 -3.39 -2.16 -1.48
N ILE A 225 -2.41 -1.62 -2.23
CA ILE A 225 -1.13 -2.30 -2.50
C ILE A 225 -0.39 -2.58 -1.19
N GLN A 226 -0.35 -1.62 -0.27
CA GLN A 226 0.30 -1.79 1.03
C GLN A 226 -0.39 -2.87 1.85
N SER A 227 -1.72 -2.86 1.93
CA SER A 227 -2.49 -3.86 2.65
C SER A 227 -2.29 -5.27 2.07
N ARG A 228 -2.30 -5.41 0.74
CA ARG A 228 -1.99 -6.70 0.06
C ARG A 228 -0.57 -7.19 0.39
N THR A 229 0.41 -6.29 0.40
CA THR A 229 1.80 -6.63 0.72
C THR A 229 1.94 -7.11 2.17
N ILE A 230 1.29 -6.44 3.11
CA ILE A 230 1.27 -6.84 4.53
C ILE A 230 0.61 -8.20 4.66
N ALA A 231 -0.56 -8.41 4.04
CA ALA A 231 -1.27 -9.68 4.10
C ALA A 231 -0.45 -10.84 3.51
N GLN A 232 0.22 -10.62 2.39
CA GLN A 232 1.11 -11.61 1.80
C GLN A 232 2.27 -11.97 2.74
N MET A 233 2.87 -10.98 3.39
CA MET A 233 3.95 -11.20 4.34
C MET A 233 3.48 -11.97 5.58
N VAL A 234 2.34 -11.56 6.16
CA VAL A 234 1.76 -12.22 7.34
C VAL A 234 1.39 -13.67 7.01
N SER A 235 0.65 -13.90 5.92
CA SER A 235 0.23 -15.26 5.53
C SER A 235 1.42 -16.16 5.24
N THR A 236 2.42 -15.66 4.51
CA THR A 236 3.65 -16.42 4.22
C THR A 236 4.39 -16.79 5.50
N LYS A 237 4.46 -15.87 6.47
CA LYS A 237 5.11 -16.14 7.76
C LYS A 237 4.34 -17.21 8.54
N ILE A 238 3.03 -17.13 8.58
CA ILE A 238 2.20 -18.14 9.25
C ILE A 238 2.31 -19.51 8.55
N GLU A 239 2.24 -19.55 7.20
CA GLU A 239 2.47 -20.80 6.46
C GLU A 239 3.81 -21.46 6.79
N GLN A 240 4.88 -20.67 6.90
CA GLN A 240 6.20 -21.16 7.27
C GLN A 240 6.23 -21.83 8.65
N GLU A 241 5.43 -21.35 9.60
CA GLU A 241 5.37 -21.95 10.95
C GLU A 241 4.74 -23.36 10.91
N PHE A 242 3.90 -23.68 9.92
CA PHE A 242 3.30 -25.00 9.75
C PHE A 242 4.17 -25.97 8.94
N ILE A 243 5.11 -25.49 8.09
CA ILE A 243 5.95 -26.35 7.24
C ILE A 243 6.82 -27.28 8.09
N LYS A 244 7.46 -26.76 9.15
CA LYS A 244 8.34 -27.56 10.01
C LYS A 244 7.58 -28.67 10.73
N PRO A 245 6.48 -28.41 11.47
CA PRO A 245 5.75 -29.44 12.19
C PRO A 245 5.12 -30.49 11.25
N ILE A 246 4.60 -30.08 10.08
CA ILE A 246 4.10 -31.01 9.05
C ILE A 246 5.24 -31.92 8.56
N THR A 247 6.42 -31.37 8.25
CA THR A 247 7.58 -32.14 7.78
C THR A 247 8.08 -33.11 8.83
N VAL A 248 8.10 -32.72 10.10
CA VAL A 248 8.51 -33.59 11.22
C VAL A 248 7.47 -34.71 11.38
N SER A 249 6.16 -34.42 11.39
CA SER A 249 5.11 -35.42 11.46
C SER A 249 5.16 -36.40 10.30
N GLN A 250 5.45 -35.92 9.07
CA GLN A 250 5.69 -36.78 7.91
C GLN A 250 6.90 -37.68 8.09
N THR A 251 7.98 -37.17 8.69
CA THR A 251 9.20 -37.94 8.99
C THR A 251 8.89 -39.04 9.99
N ILE A 252 8.14 -38.73 11.06
CA ILE A 252 7.67 -39.73 12.02
C ILE A 252 6.84 -40.80 11.36
N SER A 253 5.90 -40.42 10.48
CA SER A 253 5.03 -41.37 9.77
C SER A 253 5.80 -42.34 8.85
N SER A 254 6.97 -41.94 8.41
CA SER A 254 7.86 -42.72 7.52
C SER A 254 8.90 -43.55 8.27
N ASP A 255 9.00 -43.42 9.57
CA ASP A 255 9.98 -44.11 10.41
C ASP A 255 9.67 -45.61 10.50
N ILE A 256 10.64 -46.44 10.11
CA ILE A 256 10.48 -47.90 10.04
C ILE A 256 10.29 -48.51 11.43
N ASP A 257 11.03 -48.03 12.44
CA ASP A 257 10.94 -48.55 13.79
C ASP A 257 9.57 -48.23 14.38
N ILE A 258 9.08 -47.00 14.23
CA ILE A 258 7.74 -46.59 14.68
C ILE A 258 6.65 -47.42 14.01
N ARG A 259 6.73 -47.63 12.69
CA ARG A 259 5.80 -48.52 11.97
C ARG A 259 5.79 -49.93 12.55
N THR A 260 6.95 -50.52 12.77
CA THR A 260 7.09 -51.86 13.34
C THR A 260 6.48 -51.94 14.75
N TYR A 261 6.69 -50.92 15.59
CA TYR A 261 6.18 -50.89 16.94
C TYR A 261 4.63 -50.82 16.99
N ILE A 262 3.98 -50.11 16.07
CA ILE A 262 2.50 -50.00 16.04
C ILE A 262 1.78 -51.12 15.29
N GLU A 263 2.48 -52.00 14.60
CA GLU A 263 1.90 -53.19 13.96
C GLU A 263 1.39 -54.22 14.96
N GLY A 264 1.76 -54.13 16.25
CA GLY A 264 1.30 -54.97 17.33
C GLY A 264 -0.23 -55.05 17.40
N LYS A 265 -0.76 -56.20 17.71
CA LYS A 265 -2.21 -56.50 17.67
C LYS A 265 -2.88 -56.53 19.05
N THR A 266 -2.07 -56.63 20.11
CA THR A 266 -2.57 -56.74 21.48
C THR A 266 -1.97 -55.59 22.33
N ARG A 267 -2.61 -55.33 23.50
CA ARG A 267 -2.12 -54.37 24.47
C ARG A 267 -0.80 -54.85 25.13
N GLU A 268 -0.60 -56.14 25.26
CA GLU A 268 0.65 -56.72 25.75
C GLU A 268 1.80 -56.46 24.80
N GLU A 269 1.55 -56.58 23.48
CA GLU A 269 2.56 -56.21 22.46
C GLU A 269 2.85 -54.71 22.49
N ALA A 270 1.82 -53.85 22.63
CA ALA A 270 2.01 -52.41 22.80
C ALA A 270 2.84 -52.06 24.06
N GLU A 271 2.57 -52.68 25.18
CA GLU A 271 3.37 -52.46 26.42
C GLU A 271 4.81 -52.94 26.25
N SER A 272 5.07 -54.01 25.46
CA SER A 272 6.40 -54.59 25.28
C SER A 272 7.36 -53.64 24.51
N VAL A 273 6.83 -52.79 23.65
CA VAL A 273 7.60 -51.82 22.84
C VAL A 273 7.59 -50.39 23.40
N LYS A 274 6.91 -50.18 24.53
CA LYS A 274 6.66 -48.87 25.12
C LYS A 274 7.95 -48.06 25.30
N ASP A 275 8.98 -48.67 25.92
CA ASP A 275 10.22 -47.98 26.26
C ASP A 275 11.01 -47.61 24.99
N ASP A 276 11.02 -48.49 23.97
CA ASP A 276 11.68 -48.22 22.69
C ASP A 276 10.96 -47.10 21.94
N MET A 277 9.63 -47.12 21.90
CA MET A 277 8.81 -46.05 21.33
C MET A 277 9.07 -44.74 22.05
N THR A 278 9.00 -44.72 23.39
CA THR A 278 9.25 -43.54 24.20
C THR A 278 10.61 -42.93 23.90
N ASN A 279 11.68 -43.74 23.94
CA ASN A 279 13.02 -43.26 23.61
C ASN A 279 13.13 -42.65 22.22
N ARG A 280 12.40 -43.22 21.24
CA ARG A 280 12.35 -42.71 19.86
C ARG A 280 11.64 -41.35 19.80
N LEU A 281 10.49 -41.21 20.46
CA LEU A 281 9.74 -39.96 20.50
C LEU A 281 10.51 -38.84 21.22
N VAL A 282 11.15 -39.16 22.36
CA VAL A 282 12.04 -38.23 23.07
C VAL A 282 13.21 -37.78 22.21
N SER A 283 13.83 -38.69 21.47
CA SER A 283 14.93 -38.35 20.57
C SER A 283 14.47 -37.37 19.47
N ILE A 284 13.31 -37.63 18.88
CA ILE A 284 12.70 -36.75 17.84
C ILE A 284 12.33 -35.39 18.44
N GLY A 285 11.70 -35.38 19.60
CA GLY A 285 11.35 -34.13 20.31
C GLY A 285 12.56 -33.26 20.58
N ASN A 286 13.64 -33.85 21.08
CA ASN A 286 14.90 -33.13 21.35
C ASN A 286 15.60 -32.63 20.07
N GLU A 287 15.61 -33.43 18.98
CA GLU A 287 16.26 -33.06 17.74
C GLU A 287 15.57 -31.90 17.05
N PHE A 288 14.23 -31.88 17.07
CA PHE A 288 13.42 -30.87 16.36
C PHE A 288 12.86 -29.76 17.26
N ASP A 289 13.12 -29.82 18.58
CA ASP A 289 12.63 -28.86 19.59
C ASP A 289 11.10 -28.84 19.70
N TYR A 290 10.48 -30.05 19.83
CA TYR A 290 9.07 -30.20 20.14
C TYR A 290 8.88 -30.80 21.53
N LYS A 291 8.06 -30.14 22.34
CA LYS A 291 7.66 -30.64 23.68
C LYS A 291 6.67 -31.80 23.57
N MET A 292 5.81 -31.78 22.57
CA MET A 292 4.82 -32.80 22.33
C MET A 292 5.09 -33.51 21.01
N VAL A 293 5.38 -34.81 21.11
CA VAL A 293 5.51 -35.77 19.98
C VAL A 293 4.72 -36.99 20.35
N PHE A 294 3.85 -37.44 19.47
CA PHE A 294 2.96 -38.56 19.77
C PHE A 294 2.84 -39.55 18.61
N VAL A 295 2.42 -40.78 18.96
CA VAL A 295 2.03 -41.81 18.02
C VAL A 295 0.86 -42.59 18.59
N VAL A 296 -0.16 -42.84 17.77
CA VAL A 296 -1.32 -43.67 18.11
C VAL A 296 -1.36 -44.89 17.20
N SER A 297 -1.44 -46.07 17.78
CA SER A 297 -1.69 -47.32 16.99
C SER A 297 -3.19 -47.48 16.70
N ASP A 298 -3.55 -47.70 15.45
CA ASP A 298 -4.97 -47.94 15.08
C ASP A 298 -5.52 -49.21 15.69
N LYS A 299 -4.72 -50.28 15.76
CA LYS A 299 -5.18 -51.61 16.26
C LYS A 299 -5.29 -51.68 17.76
N THR A 300 -4.29 -51.18 18.50
CA THR A 300 -4.25 -51.28 19.96
C THR A 300 -4.91 -50.08 20.64
N ARG A 301 -5.07 -48.99 19.91
CA ARG A 301 -5.51 -47.70 20.43
C ARG A 301 -4.56 -47.08 21.45
N ALA A 302 -3.34 -47.63 21.57
CA ALA A 302 -2.31 -47.07 22.46
C ALA A 302 -1.83 -45.71 21.97
N TYR A 303 -1.88 -44.71 22.86
CA TYR A 303 -1.41 -43.37 22.63
C TYR A 303 -0.04 -43.20 23.31
N TYR A 304 1.00 -43.19 22.50
CA TYR A 304 2.40 -43.03 22.95
C TYR A 304 2.83 -41.61 22.97
N THR A 305 3.46 -41.19 24.05
CA THR A 305 4.10 -39.86 24.20
C THR A 305 5.51 -40.02 24.79
N TYR A 306 6.15 -38.91 25.13
CA TYR A 306 7.43 -38.91 25.85
C TYR A 306 7.36 -39.53 27.27
N ASN A 307 6.14 -39.72 27.78
CA ASN A 307 5.91 -40.37 29.12
C ASN A 307 5.55 -41.86 29.01
N GLY A 308 5.61 -42.43 27.81
CA GLY A 308 5.21 -43.82 27.57
C GLY A 308 3.82 -43.89 26.94
N ILE A 309 3.02 -44.94 27.29
CA ILE A 309 1.62 -44.99 26.89
C ILE A 309 0.86 -44.10 27.87
N SER A 310 0.37 -42.96 27.37
CA SER A 310 -0.43 -42.01 28.15
C SER A 310 -1.81 -42.58 28.44
N ARG A 311 -2.47 -43.12 27.40
CA ARG A 311 -3.79 -43.72 27.48
C ARG A 311 -4.05 -44.68 26.31
N TYR A 312 -5.18 -45.40 26.39
CA TYR A 312 -5.75 -46.11 25.26
C TYR A 312 -7.01 -45.38 24.81
N LEU A 313 -7.05 -44.95 23.55
CA LEU A 313 -8.17 -44.17 23.02
C LEU A 313 -9.50 -44.94 23.09
N ASP A 314 -10.57 -44.23 23.51
CA ASP A 314 -11.96 -44.67 23.46
C ASP A 314 -12.77 -43.69 22.61
N VAL A 315 -12.59 -43.81 21.30
CA VAL A 315 -13.19 -42.92 20.29
C VAL A 315 -14.74 -42.91 20.31
N GLU A 316 -15.36 -43.93 20.92
CA GLU A 316 -16.82 -44.04 20.94
C GLU A 316 -17.43 -43.35 22.17
N ASN A 317 -16.73 -43.30 23.29
CA ASN A 317 -17.30 -42.85 24.57
C ASN A 317 -16.54 -41.62 25.17
N ASP A 318 -15.35 -41.31 24.72
CA ASP A 318 -14.58 -40.17 25.20
C ASP A 318 -14.57 -39.04 24.18
N SER A 319 -15.10 -37.88 24.56
CA SER A 319 -15.11 -36.69 23.70
C SER A 319 -13.70 -36.14 23.38
N HIS A 320 -12.74 -36.43 24.25
CA HIS A 320 -11.33 -36.04 24.00
C HIS A 320 -10.62 -36.86 22.92
N ASP A 321 -11.20 -37.98 22.52
CA ASP A 321 -10.64 -38.86 21.51
C ASP A 321 -11.33 -38.73 20.14
N ILE A 322 -12.34 -37.83 20.00
CA ILE A 322 -13.09 -37.60 18.77
C ILE A 322 -12.18 -37.18 17.63
N TRP A 323 -11.11 -36.40 17.89
CA TRP A 323 -10.17 -35.97 16.89
C TRP A 323 -9.57 -37.10 16.04
N TYR A 324 -9.42 -38.30 16.64
CA TYR A 324 -8.90 -39.46 15.93
C TYR A 324 -9.90 -39.98 14.90
N LYS A 325 -11.20 -39.99 15.22
CA LYS A 325 -12.26 -40.31 14.29
C LYS A 325 -12.36 -39.27 13.18
N ASP A 326 -12.34 -38.01 13.55
CA ASP A 326 -12.38 -36.87 12.58
C ASP A 326 -11.20 -36.96 11.59
N TYR A 327 -10.01 -37.34 12.08
CA TYR A 327 -8.88 -37.63 11.22
C TYR A 327 -9.18 -38.76 10.23
N LEU A 328 -9.68 -39.90 10.71
CA LEU A 328 -10.02 -41.05 9.85
C LEU A 328 -11.10 -40.71 8.80
N ASP A 329 -12.12 -39.99 9.22
CA ASP A 329 -13.26 -39.59 8.37
C ASP A 329 -12.82 -38.51 7.32
N SER A 330 -11.78 -37.74 7.59
CA SER A 330 -11.28 -36.72 6.68
C SER A 330 -10.72 -37.25 5.37
N GLY A 331 -10.20 -38.47 5.37
CA GLY A 331 -9.51 -39.08 4.23
C GLY A 331 -8.24 -38.33 3.80
N LYS A 332 -7.77 -37.35 4.56
CA LYS A 332 -6.58 -36.54 4.29
C LYS A 332 -5.32 -37.22 4.80
N ARG A 333 -4.17 -36.83 4.25
CA ARG A 333 -2.86 -37.30 4.75
C ARG A 333 -2.56 -36.77 6.14
N TYR A 334 -2.95 -35.53 6.41
CA TYR A 334 -2.87 -34.90 7.73
C TYR A 334 -4.02 -33.92 7.92
N ILE A 335 -4.32 -33.62 9.17
CA ILE A 335 -5.19 -32.52 9.59
C ILE A 335 -4.50 -31.71 10.68
N VAL A 336 -4.90 -30.46 10.81
CA VAL A 336 -4.50 -29.58 11.91
C VAL A 336 -5.70 -29.37 12.79
N ASN A 337 -5.54 -29.54 14.09
CA ASN A 337 -6.59 -29.22 15.06
C ASN A 337 -6.00 -28.55 16.31
N VAL A 338 -6.81 -27.72 16.93
CA VAL A 338 -6.47 -27.09 18.21
C VAL A 338 -7.13 -27.88 19.32
N ASP A 339 -6.36 -28.24 20.32
CA ASP A 339 -6.84 -28.97 21.49
C ASP A 339 -5.98 -28.66 22.73
N THR A 340 -6.44 -29.10 23.89
CA THR A 340 -5.67 -29.04 25.12
C THR A 340 -4.71 -30.22 25.21
N ASP A 341 -3.43 -29.92 25.47
CA ASP A 341 -2.42 -30.94 25.70
C ASP A 341 -2.47 -31.42 27.15
N GLU A 342 -3.11 -32.57 27.39
CA GLU A 342 -3.27 -33.15 28.72
C GLU A 342 -1.92 -33.55 29.38
N ASP A 343 -0.94 -33.96 28.56
CA ASP A 343 0.40 -34.30 29.01
C ASP A 343 1.25 -33.05 29.35
N ASN A 344 0.82 -31.86 28.92
CA ASN A 344 1.48 -30.57 29.15
C ASN A 344 0.59 -29.59 29.96
N ASN A 345 0.04 -30.06 31.08
CA ASN A 345 -0.77 -29.26 32.03
C ASN A 345 -2.04 -28.63 31.42
N GLY A 346 -2.59 -29.17 30.34
CA GLY A 346 -3.77 -28.65 29.66
C GLY A 346 -3.49 -27.35 28.89
N SER A 347 -2.24 -27.15 28.40
CA SER A 347 -1.92 -26.03 27.55
C SER A 347 -2.60 -26.16 26.18
N LEU A 348 -3.12 -25.04 25.66
CA LEU A 348 -3.70 -25.01 24.32
C LEU A 348 -2.59 -25.22 23.28
N THR A 349 -2.78 -26.21 22.42
CA THR A 349 -1.77 -26.70 21.50
C THR A 349 -2.37 -26.93 20.12
N VAL A 350 -1.62 -26.56 19.06
CA VAL A 350 -1.98 -26.89 17.69
C VAL A 350 -1.33 -28.20 17.30
N PHE A 351 -2.13 -29.24 17.10
CA PHE A 351 -1.67 -30.55 16.74
C PHE A 351 -1.66 -30.76 15.22
N ILE A 352 -0.57 -31.35 14.72
CA ILE A 352 -0.48 -31.86 13.36
C ILE A 352 -0.68 -33.37 13.41
N ASN A 353 -1.85 -33.84 13.02
CA ASN A 353 -2.21 -35.26 13.01
C ASN A 353 -1.91 -35.87 11.64
N TYR A 354 -0.86 -36.63 11.50
CA TYR A 354 -0.37 -37.21 10.24
C TYR A 354 -0.53 -38.73 10.23
N GLY A 355 -1.10 -39.27 9.14
CA GLY A 355 -1.36 -40.72 9.04
C GLY A 355 -0.13 -41.56 8.80
N ILE A 356 -0.07 -42.69 9.47
CA ILE A 356 0.92 -43.75 9.23
C ILE A 356 0.24 -44.86 8.43
N PHE A 357 0.75 -45.19 7.27
CA PHE A 357 0.17 -46.15 6.35
C PHE A 357 1.13 -47.31 6.08
N ASP A 358 0.57 -48.49 5.85
CA ASP A 358 1.32 -49.66 5.37
C ASP A 358 1.66 -49.54 3.87
N THR A 359 2.29 -50.58 3.32
CA THR A 359 2.65 -50.66 1.89
C THR A 359 1.46 -50.79 0.96
N ASN A 360 0.30 -51.17 1.45
CA ASN A 360 -0.96 -51.32 0.70
C ASN A 360 -1.79 -50.02 0.72
N GLY A 361 -1.45 -49.08 1.61
CA GLY A 361 -2.17 -47.83 1.83
C GLY A 361 -3.20 -47.95 2.96
N ASP A 362 -3.21 -49.05 3.72
CA ASP A 362 -4.06 -49.20 4.89
C ASP A 362 -3.45 -48.45 6.09
N ILE A 363 -4.33 -47.84 6.92
CA ILE A 363 -3.88 -47.06 8.06
C ILE A 363 -3.34 -47.96 9.17
N LEU A 364 -2.15 -47.66 9.67
CA LEU A 364 -1.54 -48.28 10.83
C LEU A 364 -1.73 -47.45 12.10
N GLY A 365 -1.88 -46.16 11.93
CA GLY A 365 -2.03 -45.24 13.05
C GLY A 365 -1.89 -43.77 12.63
N VAL A 366 -1.84 -42.92 13.63
CA VAL A 366 -1.66 -41.46 13.48
C VAL A 366 -0.46 -41.02 14.34
N CYS A 367 0.35 -40.13 13.83
CA CYS A 367 1.45 -39.54 14.57
C CYS A 367 1.46 -38.02 14.39
N GLY A 368 2.21 -37.34 15.22
CA GLY A 368 2.37 -35.91 15.04
C GLY A 368 3.16 -35.20 16.10
N VAL A 369 3.19 -33.89 15.94
CA VAL A 369 3.78 -32.97 16.91
C VAL A 369 2.77 -31.91 17.32
N GLY A 370 2.92 -31.37 18.52
CA GLY A 370 2.18 -30.22 19.03
C GLY A 370 3.02 -28.95 18.94
N VAL A 371 2.42 -27.87 18.43
CA VAL A 371 2.97 -26.52 18.41
C VAL A 371 2.30 -25.75 19.54
N ASP A 372 3.10 -25.10 20.39
CA ASP A 372 2.57 -24.29 21.50
C ASP A 372 1.77 -23.11 20.93
N MET A 373 0.52 -22.95 21.36
CA MET A 373 -0.35 -21.86 20.94
C MET A 373 0.26 -20.48 21.21
N ASN A 374 1.00 -20.33 22.32
CA ASN A 374 1.62 -19.07 22.67
C ASN A 374 2.64 -18.61 21.62
N ASP A 375 3.37 -19.52 20.99
CA ASP A 375 4.33 -19.17 19.94
C ASP A 375 3.63 -18.56 18.71
N LEU A 376 2.45 -19.08 18.34
CA LEU A 376 1.65 -18.52 17.25
C LEU A 376 1.01 -17.19 17.65
N VAL A 377 0.46 -17.10 18.87
CA VAL A 377 -0.13 -15.87 19.41
C VAL A 377 0.91 -14.75 19.47
N ASP A 378 2.14 -15.04 19.88
CA ASP A 378 3.24 -14.07 19.92
C ASP A 378 3.60 -13.55 18.52
N ILE A 379 3.55 -14.42 17.51
CA ILE A 379 3.76 -14.02 16.11
C ILE A 379 2.63 -13.10 15.65
N LEU A 380 1.37 -13.48 15.89
CA LEU A 380 0.22 -12.65 15.53
C LEU A 380 0.26 -11.29 16.23
N THR A 381 0.55 -11.28 17.54
CA THR A 381 0.64 -10.06 18.36
C THR A 381 1.63 -9.06 17.76
N ARG A 382 2.83 -9.53 17.37
CA ARG A 382 3.83 -8.66 16.73
C ARG A 382 3.32 -8.03 15.44
N PHE A 383 2.65 -8.80 14.58
CA PHE A 383 2.08 -8.26 13.35
C PHE A 383 0.93 -7.28 13.62
N GLU A 384 0.06 -7.61 14.57
CA GLU A 384 -1.07 -6.76 14.94
C GLU A 384 -0.62 -5.39 15.49
N GLU A 385 0.45 -5.38 16.29
CA GLU A 385 1.03 -4.16 16.85
C GLU A 385 1.79 -3.35 15.78
N GLU A 386 2.62 -4.01 14.97
CA GLU A 386 3.48 -3.34 13.99
C GLU A 386 2.67 -2.71 12.85
N TYR A 387 1.62 -3.40 12.36
CA TYR A 387 0.84 -2.95 11.20
C TYR A 387 -0.55 -2.43 11.56
N ASN A 388 -0.92 -2.43 12.84
CA ASN A 388 -2.25 -2.01 13.34
C ASN A 388 -3.40 -2.77 12.65
N ILE A 389 -3.24 -4.08 12.53
CA ILE A 389 -4.18 -5.03 11.95
C ILE A 389 -4.72 -5.98 13.00
N LYS A 390 -5.77 -6.73 12.70
CA LYS A 390 -6.22 -7.91 13.42
C LYS A 390 -6.07 -9.13 12.53
N VAL A 391 -5.54 -10.22 13.08
CA VAL A 391 -5.30 -11.46 12.34
C VAL A 391 -5.98 -12.62 13.07
N ASP A 392 -6.84 -13.32 12.37
CA ASP A 392 -7.54 -14.51 12.87
C ASP A 392 -7.23 -15.70 11.95
N LEU A 393 -6.96 -16.86 12.51
CA LEU A 393 -6.97 -18.12 11.77
C LEU A 393 -8.24 -18.87 12.10
N VAL A 394 -8.99 -19.27 11.09
CA VAL A 394 -10.27 -19.94 11.26
C VAL A 394 -10.34 -21.23 10.44
N ASN A 395 -11.12 -22.21 10.92
CA ASN A 395 -11.42 -23.41 10.15
C ASN A 395 -12.47 -23.13 9.05
N HIS A 396 -12.88 -24.17 8.31
CA HIS A 396 -13.86 -24.05 7.23
C HIS A 396 -15.25 -23.56 7.68
N ASP A 397 -15.61 -23.74 8.95
CA ASP A 397 -16.88 -23.30 9.53
C ASP A 397 -16.78 -21.88 10.11
N GLY A 398 -15.60 -21.27 10.11
CA GLY A 398 -15.34 -19.96 10.66
C GLY A 398 -15.00 -19.96 12.16
N LEU A 399 -14.89 -21.14 12.80
CA LEU A 399 -14.46 -21.24 14.19
C LEU A 399 -13.02 -20.76 14.31
N ILE A 400 -12.78 -19.84 15.26
CA ILE A 400 -11.47 -19.26 15.49
C ILE A 400 -10.55 -20.31 16.10
N GLN A 401 -9.44 -20.60 15.43
CA GLN A 401 -8.43 -21.58 15.82
C GLN A 401 -7.20 -20.94 16.45
N VAL A 402 -6.81 -19.75 15.96
CA VAL A 402 -5.70 -18.95 16.54
C VAL A 402 -6.08 -17.47 16.51
N ASP A 403 -5.96 -16.83 17.65
CA ASP A 403 -6.24 -15.42 17.87
C ASP A 403 -5.37 -14.87 19.01
N THR A 404 -5.05 -13.57 18.99
CA THR A 404 -4.39 -12.86 20.10
C THR A 404 -5.29 -12.71 21.32
N ASP A 405 -6.63 -12.76 21.14
CA ASP A 405 -7.59 -12.97 22.23
C ASP A 405 -7.80 -14.47 22.43
N VAL A 406 -7.03 -15.06 23.31
CA VAL A 406 -7.07 -16.50 23.61
C VAL A 406 -8.47 -16.96 24.03
N SER A 407 -9.31 -16.07 24.59
CA SER A 407 -10.66 -16.44 25.02
C SER A 407 -11.63 -16.69 23.83
N SER A 408 -11.27 -16.24 22.65
CA SER A 408 -12.06 -16.46 21.42
C SER A 408 -11.74 -17.78 20.73
N ILE A 409 -10.59 -18.40 21.03
CA ILE A 409 -10.15 -19.65 20.42
C ILE A 409 -11.10 -20.79 20.81
N GLU A 410 -11.52 -21.58 19.83
CA GLU A 410 -12.47 -22.70 19.95
C GLU A 410 -13.85 -22.31 20.53
N THR A 411 -14.14 -21.02 20.68
CA THR A 411 -15.39 -20.54 21.30
C THR A 411 -16.17 -19.55 20.41
N SER A 412 -15.49 -18.86 19.52
CA SER A 412 -16.04 -17.77 18.71
C SER A 412 -15.96 -18.08 17.22
N TYR A 413 -16.92 -17.53 16.46
CA TYR A 413 -16.99 -17.72 15.01
C TYR A 413 -16.88 -16.39 14.29
N LEU A 414 -16.12 -16.35 13.21
CA LEU A 414 -16.19 -15.27 12.23
C LEU A 414 -17.34 -15.51 11.26
N ASP A 415 -17.97 -14.41 10.81
CA ASP A 415 -19.04 -14.44 9.81
C ASP A 415 -18.52 -14.97 8.47
N ASN A 416 -19.32 -15.83 7.82
CA ASN A 416 -18.98 -16.45 6.53
C ASN A 416 -18.72 -15.43 5.41
N SER A 417 -19.18 -14.18 5.56
CA SER A 417 -18.88 -13.10 4.62
C SER A 417 -17.37 -12.81 4.46
N TYR A 418 -16.56 -13.17 5.46
CA TYR A 418 -15.11 -12.98 5.41
C TYR A 418 -14.38 -13.99 4.54
N PHE A 419 -14.89 -15.22 4.37
CA PHE A 419 -14.17 -16.30 3.70
C PHE A 419 -15.00 -17.11 2.67
N GLY A 420 -16.30 -16.93 2.58
CA GLY A 420 -17.18 -17.70 1.70
C GLY A 420 -16.94 -17.54 0.18
N ASN A 421 -16.12 -16.57 -0.24
CA ASN A 421 -15.79 -16.28 -1.64
C ASN A 421 -14.30 -16.43 -1.96
N VAL A 422 -13.53 -17.06 -1.09
CA VAL A 422 -12.08 -17.23 -1.27
C VAL A 422 -11.81 -18.33 -2.30
N SER A 423 -10.95 -18.07 -3.29
CA SER A 423 -10.38 -19.10 -4.16
C SER A 423 -9.02 -19.55 -3.61
N ASP A 424 -8.68 -20.82 -3.83
CA ASP A 424 -7.50 -21.47 -3.20
C ASP A 424 -6.15 -20.79 -3.46
N ASP A 425 -6.02 -19.98 -4.51
CA ASP A 425 -4.72 -19.46 -4.96
C ASP A 425 -4.50 -17.96 -4.75
N ASP A 426 -5.51 -17.16 -4.31
CA ASP A 426 -5.35 -15.71 -4.21
C ASP A 426 -6.03 -15.12 -2.97
N PHE A 427 -5.62 -13.91 -2.59
CA PHE A 427 -6.26 -13.14 -1.55
C PHE A 427 -7.62 -12.61 -2.01
N TYR A 428 -8.67 -12.95 -1.27
CA TYR A 428 -9.93 -12.24 -1.36
C TYR A 428 -9.81 -10.90 -0.62
N TYR A 429 -9.92 -9.82 -1.37
CA TYR A 429 -9.87 -8.46 -0.84
C TYR A 429 -11.24 -7.82 -0.88
N GLN A 430 -11.71 -7.31 0.24
CA GLN A 430 -12.95 -6.54 0.30
C GLN A 430 -12.76 -5.24 1.08
N LEU A 431 -13.19 -4.15 0.44
CA LEU A 431 -13.32 -2.84 1.08
C LEU A 431 -14.76 -2.67 1.56
N SER A 432 -14.97 -2.45 2.85
CA SER A 432 -16.27 -2.17 3.46
C SER A 432 -16.27 -0.81 4.15
N GLU A 433 -17.44 -0.32 4.54
CA GLU A 433 -17.57 0.89 5.37
C GLU A 433 -16.85 0.76 6.72
N ASN A 434 -16.62 -0.47 7.17
CA ASN A 434 -15.98 -0.81 8.45
C ASN A 434 -14.48 -1.13 8.31
N GLY A 435 -13.89 -0.97 7.12
CA GLY A 435 -12.48 -1.19 6.86
C GLY A 435 -12.21 -2.13 5.70
N CYS A 436 -10.92 -2.39 5.52
CA CYS A 436 -10.41 -3.36 4.58
C CYS A 436 -10.19 -4.69 5.30
N TYR A 437 -10.59 -5.79 4.67
CA TYR A 437 -10.13 -7.11 5.09
C TYR A 437 -9.65 -7.94 3.91
N MET A 438 -8.75 -8.85 4.21
CA MET A 438 -8.17 -9.77 3.25
C MET A 438 -8.19 -11.17 3.84
N THR A 439 -8.57 -12.13 3.01
CA THR A 439 -8.65 -13.53 3.41
C THR A 439 -7.94 -14.40 2.39
N LYS A 440 -7.20 -15.38 2.89
CA LYS A 440 -6.52 -16.39 2.07
C LYS A 440 -6.72 -17.77 2.69
N TYR A 441 -6.88 -18.78 1.85
CA TYR A 441 -6.79 -20.17 2.28
C TYR A 441 -5.32 -20.55 2.55
N LEU A 442 -5.05 -21.19 3.66
CA LEU A 442 -3.73 -21.68 4.06
C LEU A 442 -3.73 -23.21 3.98
N GLU A 443 -3.13 -23.76 2.91
CA GLU A 443 -3.09 -25.22 2.69
C GLU A 443 -2.44 -25.97 3.87
N GLY A 444 -1.35 -25.46 4.43
CA GLY A 444 -0.66 -26.07 5.57
C GLY A 444 -1.46 -26.10 6.87
N PHE A 445 -2.39 -25.16 7.04
CA PHE A 445 -3.28 -25.08 8.20
C PHE A 445 -4.64 -25.73 7.93
N ASP A 446 -5.02 -25.91 6.67
CA ASP A 446 -6.32 -26.38 6.23
C ASP A 446 -7.49 -25.49 6.69
N GLY A 447 -7.30 -24.19 6.55
CA GLY A 447 -8.25 -23.16 6.98
C GLY A 447 -7.94 -21.82 6.36
N TYR A 448 -8.52 -20.76 6.91
CA TYR A 448 -8.37 -19.41 6.37
C TYR A 448 -7.63 -18.50 7.34
N ILE A 449 -6.78 -17.65 6.80
CA ILE A 449 -6.28 -16.47 7.51
C ILE A 449 -7.13 -15.26 7.11
N VAL A 450 -7.66 -14.55 8.10
CA VAL A 450 -8.45 -13.33 7.93
C VAL A 450 -7.68 -12.17 8.54
N ILE A 451 -7.32 -11.20 7.72
CA ILE A 451 -6.55 -10.02 8.12
C ILE A 451 -7.45 -8.80 7.97
N ARG A 452 -7.67 -8.08 9.05
CA ARG A 452 -8.57 -6.91 9.13
C ARG A 452 -7.79 -5.67 9.56
N ASP A 453 -8.01 -4.53 8.90
CA ASP A 453 -7.46 -3.25 9.33
C ASP A 453 -8.23 -2.74 10.56
N LYS A 454 -7.52 -2.37 11.65
CA LYS A 454 -8.13 -1.80 12.87
C LYS A 454 -8.58 -0.35 12.69
N ASN A 455 -7.98 0.38 11.74
CA ASN A 455 -8.32 1.76 11.42
C ASN A 455 -8.71 1.89 9.94
N PRO A 456 -9.96 1.61 9.57
CA PRO A 456 -10.39 1.86 8.21
C PRO A 456 -10.21 3.33 7.89
N VAL A 457 -9.50 3.63 6.80
CA VAL A 457 -9.47 4.98 6.24
C VAL A 457 -10.92 5.33 5.91
N LYS A 458 -11.54 6.21 6.69
CA LYS A 458 -12.84 6.76 6.32
C LYS A 458 -12.66 7.52 5.02
N LEU A 459 -13.09 6.91 3.93
CA LEU A 459 -13.12 7.50 2.60
C LEU A 459 -14.19 8.58 2.51
#